data_e88538d85394013b18ec7bad8b16fe37
#
_entry.id   e88538d85394013b18ec7bad8b16fe37
#
_cell.length_a   1.000
_cell.length_b   1.000
_cell.length_c   1.000
_cell.angle_alpha   90.00
_cell.angle_beta   90.00
_cell.angle_gamma   90.00
#
_symmetry.space_group_name_H-M   'P 1'
#
loop_
_entity.id
_entity.type
_entity.pdbx_description
1 polymer ?
#
loop_
_entity_poly.entity_id
_entity_poly.type
_entity_poly.pdbx_seq_one_letter_code
_entity_poly.pdbx_strand_id
1 'polypeptide(L)'
;AIVSYGERLSSNIVAVLIDGAKWFDSRTFIKTEIKSGRQLLASDLTHELVKQAFVDLPKVSLVPGFISTDADSGEVTNLGRGGSDYTASIIAAALDASFLEIWTDVDGFMTADPKVISTAYTINELSYVEAMELCNFGAKVVYPPTIYPVCVKNIPILIKNTFNPSGKGTVIKSDIAEDQKPIKGISSINGTTLITVSGLSMVGVIGVNRRIFSALANNGISVFLVSQASSENSTS
;
A
#
# COMPACT_ATOMS: atom_id res chain seq x y z
N ALA A 1 -15.02 4.22 -15.48
CA ALA A 1 -16.34 3.59 -15.34
C ALA A 1 -16.32 2.10 -15.67
N ILE A 2 -15.84 1.65 -16.86
CA ILE A 2 -15.94 0.24 -17.30
C ILE A 2 -15.28 -0.73 -16.31
N VAL A 3 -14.06 -0.46 -15.88
CA VAL A 3 -13.29 -1.31 -14.96
C VAL A 3 -14.02 -1.58 -13.63
N SER A 4 -14.84 -0.63 -13.16
CA SER A 4 -15.60 -0.77 -11.91
C SER A 4 -16.68 -1.85 -11.96
N TYR A 5 -17.14 -2.26 -13.12
CA TYR A 5 -18.19 -3.28 -13.25
C TYR A 5 -17.70 -4.67 -12.85
N GLY A 6 -16.43 -5.01 -13.11
CA GLY A 6 -15.86 -6.29 -12.70
C GLY A 6 -15.94 -6.48 -11.19
N GLU A 7 -15.45 -5.51 -10.42
CA GLU A 7 -15.48 -5.53 -8.96
C GLU A 7 -16.91 -5.56 -8.39
N ARG A 8 -17.81 -4.79 -8.99
CA ARG A 8 -19.21 -4.73 -8.55
C ARG A 8 -19.96 -6.03 -8.82
N LEU A 9 -19.79 -6.61 -10.01
CA LEU A 9 -20.45 -7.85 -10.37
C LEU A 9 -19.93 -9.03 -9.54
N SER A 10 -18.61 -9.20 -9.44
CA SER A 10 -18.02 -10.28 -8.66
C SER A 10 -18.40 -10.21 -7.18
N SER A 11 -18.33 -9.04 -6.55
CA SER A 11 -18.70 -8.89 -5.14
C SER A 11 -20.20 -9.09 -4.89
N ASN A 12 -21.08 -8.70 -5.82
CA ASN A 12 -22.52 -9.00 -5.71
C ASN A 12 -22.81 -10.49 -5.82
N ILE A 13 -22.16 -11.19 -6.77
CA ILE A 13 -22.31 -12.65 -6.91
C ILE A 13 -21.87 -13.35 -5.61
N VAL A 14 -20.72 -12.97 -5.05
CA VAL A 14 -20.22 -13.55 -3.80
C VAL A 14 -21.16 -13.24 -2.64
N ALA A 15 -21.73 -12.04 -2.57
CA ALA A 15 -22.68 -11.68 -1.51
C ALA A 15 -23.93 -12.55 -1.50
N VAL A 16 -24.41 -12.95 -2.67
CA VAL A 16 -25.59 -13.87 -2.79
C VAL A 16 -25.22 -15.29 -2.36
N LEU A 17 -23.96 -15.71 -2.52
CA LEU A 17 -23.52 -17.07 -2.16
C LEU A 17 -23.25 -17.25 -0.67
N ILE A 18 -23.06 -16.16 0.10
CA ILE A 18 -22.76 -16.20 1.53
C ILE A 18 -24.04 -15.88 2.32
N ASP A 19 -24.51 -16.83 3.11
CA ASP A 19 -25.72 -16.65 3.93
C ASP A 19 -25.53 -15.53 4.97
N GLY A 20 -26.47 -14.60 5.00
CA GLY A 20 -26.47 -13.44 5.87
C GLY A 20 -25.46 -12.35 5.48
N ALA A 21 -24.80 -12.44 4.33
CA ALA A 21 -23.94 -11.37 3.84
C ALA A 21 -24.75 -10.18 3.32
N LYS A 22 -24.26 -8.97 3.56
CA LYS A 22 -24.78 -7.73 2.98
C LYS A 22 -23.73 -7.09 2.08
N TRP A 23 -24.15 -6.72 0.89
CA TRP A 23 -23.30 -5.99 -0.05
C TRP A 23 -23.40 -4.48 0.20
N PHE A 24 -22.22 -3.81 0.19
CA PHE A 24 -22.09 -2.37 0.32
C PHE A 24 -21.35 -1.81 -0.89
N ASP A 25 -21.89 -0.76 -1.49
CA ASP A 25 -21.23 -0.09 -2.62
C ASP A 25 -20.12 0.85 -2.13
N SER A 26 -18.86 0.47 -2.32
CA SER A 26 -17.72 1.28 -1.87
C SER A 26 -17.71 2.70 -2.45
N ARG A 27 -18.32 2.93 -3.61
CA ARG A 27 -18.41 4.26 -4.23
C ARG A 27 -19.21 5.27 -3.39
N THR A 28 -20.06 4.79 -2.49
CA THR A 28 -20.85 5.66 -1.61
C THR A 28 -20.00 6.26 -0.50
N PHE A 29 -18.94 5.58 -0.06
CA PHE A 29 -18.12 5.99 1.10
C PHE A 29 -16.62 6.08 0.84
N ILE A 30 -16.05 5.43 -0.20
CA ILE A 30 -14.65 5.65 -0.59
C ILE A 30 -14.59 6.84 -1.56
N LYS A 31 -14.05 7.95 -1.09
CA LYS A 31 -13.98 9.21 -1.84
C LYS A 31 -12.55 9.57 -2.20
N THR A 32 -12.40 10.13 -3.37
CA THR A 32 -11.13 10.66 -3.87
C THR A 32 -11.27 12.13 -4.20
N GLU A 33 -10.15 12.84 -4.23
CA GLU A 33 -10.06 14.25 -4.57
C GLU A 33 -8.83 14.50 -5.45
N ILE A 34 -8.83 15.57 -6.23
CA ILE A 34 -7.67 15.96 -7.03
C ILE A 34 -6.81 16.93 -6.23
N LYS A 35 -5.60 16.49 -5.84
CA LYS A 35 -4.58 17.36 -5.24
C LYS A 35 -3.32 17.38 -6.11
N SER A 36 -2.88 18.57 -6.51
CA SER A 36 -1.68 18.72 -7.36
C SER A 36 -1.73 17.90 -8.64
N GLY A 37 -2.90 17.80 -9.28
CA GLY A 37 -3.12 17.06 -10.52
C GLY A 37 -3.13 15.54 -10.37
N ARG A 38 -3.17 15.01 -9.14
CA ARG A 38 -3.24 13.58 -8.84
C ARG A 38 -4.51 13.24 -8.08
N GLN A 39 -5.13 12.13 -8.45
CA GLN A 39 -6.26 11.57 -7.73
C GLN A 39 -5.75 10.92 -6.44
N LEU A 40 -6.16 11.44 -5.30
CA LEU A 40 -5.78 10.96 -3.97
C LEU A 40 -7.03 10.61 -3.16
N LEU A 41 -6.85 9.82 -2.09
CA LEU A 41 -7.92 9.54 -1.15
C LEU A 41 -8.32 10.82 -0.38
N ALA A 42 -9.61 11.15 -0.35
CA ALA A 42 -10.18 12.16 0.54
C ALA A 42 -10.37 11.53 1.94
N SER A 43 -9.28 11.47 2.71
CA SER A 43 -9.17 10.62 3.91
C SER A 43 -10.23 10.92 4.95
N ASP A 44 -10.40 12.18 5.35
CA ASP A 44 -11.32 12.57 6.43
C ASP A 44 -12.77 12.27 6.05
N LEU A 45 -13.16 12.68 4.82
CA LEU A 45 -14.51 12.43 4.31
C LEU A 45 -14.79 10.91 4.20
N THR A 46 -13.82 10.15 3.67
CA THR A 46 -13.94 8.69 3.55
C THR A 46 -14.11 8.06 4.93
N HIS A 47 -13.32 8.47 5.91
CA HIS A 47 -13.39 7.93 7.26
C HIS A 47 -14.76 8.13 7.91
N GLU A 48 -15.31 9.34 7.79
CA GLU A 48 -16.67 9.65 8.28
C GLU A 48 -17.74 8.83 7.55
N LEU A 49 -17.69 8.77 6.23
CA LEU A 49 -18.68 8.03 5.43
C LEU A 49 -18.61 6.52 5.68
N VAL A 50 -17.42 5.95 5.88
CA VAL A 50 -17.28 4.53 6.26
C VAL A 50 -17.95 4.29 7.61
N LYS A 51 -17.70 5.12 8.63
CA LYS A 51 -18.36 4.97 9.93
C LYS A 51 -19.88 5.04 9.82
N GLN A 52 -20.40 5.95 9.02
CA GLN A 52 -21.84 6.06 8.79
C GLN A 52 -22.42 4.83 8.06
N ALA A 53 -21.72 4.33 7.04
CA ALA A 53 -22.18 3.18 6.26
C ALA A 53 -22.22 1.87 7.08
N PHE A 54 -21.39 1.76 8.10
CA PHE A 54 -21.22 0.55 8.91
C PHE A 54 -21.72 0.69 10.35
N VAL A 55 -22.68 1.57 10.62
CA VAL A 55 -23.33 1.70 11.96
C VAL A 55 -23.99 0.38 12.36
N ASP A 56 -24.73 -0.24 11.44
CA ASP A 56 -25.40 -1.52 11.67
C ASP A 56 -24.65 -2.62 10.92
N LEU A 57 -23.65 -3.21 11.56
CA LEU A 57 -22.81 -4.25 10.97
C LEU A 57 -23.56 -5.59 10.88
N PRO A 58 -23.79 -6.14 9.68
CA PRO A 58 -24.20 -7.53 9.53
C PRO A 58 -23.04 -8.47 9.88
N LYS A 59 -23.36 -9.76 10.02
CA LYS A 59 -22.34 -10.79 10.31
C LYS A 59 -21.22 -10.81 9.28
N VAL A 60 -21.56 -10.60 8.01
CA VAL A 60 -20.62 -10.51 6.87
C VAL A 60 -20.97 -9.31 6.03
N SER A 61 -20.00 -8.43 5.80
CA SER A 61 -20.10 -7.29 4.90
C SER A 61 -19.24 -7.52 3.67
N LEU A 62 -19.82 -7.48 2.48
CA LEU A 62 -19.10 -7.58 1.20
C LEU A 62 -18.95 -6.18 0.60
N VAL A 63 -17.71 -5.81 0.31
CA VAL A 63 -17.37 -4.50 -0.26
C VAL A 63 -16.49 -4.71 -1.49
N PRO A 64 -16.87 -4.19 -2.69
CA PRO A 64 -15.95 -4.15 -3.83
C PRO A 64 -14.78 -3.21 -3.49
N GLY A 65 -13.56 -3.73 -3.52
CA GLY A 65 -12.36 -2.92 -3.36
C GLY A 65 -11.99 -2.16 -4.64
N PHE A 66 -10.90 -1.38 -4.62
CA PHE A 66 -10.33 -0.67 -5.76
C PHE A 66 -11.15 0.53 -6.25
N ILE A 67 -12.47 0.44 -6.32
CA ILE A 67 -13.35 1.47 -6.88
C ILE A 67 -13.74 2.52 -5.84
N SER A 68 -13.86 3.75 -6.30
CA SER A 68 -14.17 4.94 -5.51
C SER A 68 -14.99 5.94 -6.32
N THR A 69 -15.27 7.09 -5.75
CA THR A 69 -15.95 8.21 -6.41
C THR A 69 -15.23 9.50 -6.07
N ASP A 70 -15.03 10.34 -7.06
CA ASP A 70 -14.53 11.70 -6.84
C ASP A 70 -15.54 12.50 -6.00
N ALA A 71 -15.05 13.18 -4.97
CA ALA A 71 -15.88 13.86 -3.99
C ALA A 71 -16.62 15.08 -4.57
N ASP A 72 -16.00 15.76 -5.53
CA ASP A 72 -16.53 16.99 -6.11
C ASP A 72 -17.43 16.70 -7.32
N SER A 73 -16.97 15.89 -8.27
CA SER A 73 -17.69 15.62 -9.53
C SER A 73 -18.70 14.47 -9.42
N GLY A 74 -18.55 13.58 -8.43
CA GLY A 74 -19.35 12.37 -8.33
C GLY A 74 -19.00 11.29 -9.37
N GLU A 75 -17.96 11.51 -10.18
CA GLU A 75 -17.53 10.54 -11.17
C GLU A 75 -16.87 9.30 -10.53
N VAL A 76 -17.05 8.13 -11.16
CA VAL A 76 -16.43 6.90 -10.69
C VAL A 76 -14.93 6.92 -10.96
N THR A 77 -14.17 6.81 -9.90
CA THR A 77 -12.71 6.76 -9.88
C THR A 77 -12.20 5.42 -9.34
N ASN A 78 -10.92 5.29 -9.10
CA ASN A 78 -10.32 4.13 -8.47
C ASN A 78 -9.07 4.53 -7.67
N LEU A 79 -8.64 3.63 -6.77
CA LEU A 79 -7.48 3.85 -5.90
C LEU A 79 -6.15 3.42 -6.54
N GLY A 80 -6.14 3.05 -7.82
CA GLY A 80 -4.95 2.64 -8.53
C GLY A 80 -4.43 1.25 -8.14
N ARG A 81 -3.13 1.04 -8.32
CA ARG A 81 -2.49 -0.24 -8.04
C ARG A 81 -2.64 -0.63 -6.56
N GLY A 82 -2.96 -1.90 -6.29
CA GLY A 82 -3.20 -2.38 -4.92
C GLY A 82 -4.45 -1.77 -4.25
N GLY A 83 -5.35 -1.20 -5.06
CA GLY A 83 -6.53 -0.48 -4.57
C GLY A 83 -7.49 -1.34 -3.75
N SER A 84 -7.55 -2.65 -3.98
CA SER A 84 -8.39 -3.56 -3.17
C SER A 84 -7.85 -3.70 -1.76
N ASP A 85 -6.55 -3.96 -1.60
CA ASP A 85 -5.89 -4.04 -0.30
C ASP A 85 -5.96 -2.69 0.43
N TYR A 86 -5.79 -1.60 -0.34
CA TYR A 86 -5.90 -0.26 0.21
C TYR A 86 -7.32 0.06 0.70
N THR A 87 -8.35 -0.35 -0.04
CA THR A 87 -9.76 -0.24 0.41
C THR A 87 -9.99 -0.99 1.72
N ALA A 88 -9.49 -2.22 1.83
CA ALA A 88 -9.61 -3.02 3.04
C ALA A 88 -8.91 -2.35 4.24
N SER A 89 -7.71 -1.81 4.03
CA SER A 89 -6.95 -1.08 5.05
C SER A 89 -7.67 0.20 5.52
N ILE A 90 -8.23 0.98 4.59
CA ILE A 90 -9.02 2.19 4.91
C ILE A 90 -10.22 1.83 5.78
N ILE A 91 -10.98 0.80 5.39
CA ILE A 91 -12.15 0.35 6.14
C ILE A 91 -11.74 -0.19 7.51
N ALA A 92 -10.69 -1.02 7.59
CA ALA A 92 -10.17 -1.54 8.84
C ALA A 92 -9.78 -0.41 9.81
N ALA A 93 -9.08 0.62 9.32
CA ALA A 93 -8.69 1.77 10.12
C ALA A 93 -9.89 2.63 10.55
N ALA A 94 -10.90 2.81 9.70
CA ALA A 94 -12.08 3.60 10.02
C ALA A 94 -12.98 2.94 11.06
N LEU A 95 -13.02 1.61 11.08
CA LEU A 95 -13.85 0.81 11.99
C LEU A 95 -13.08 0.29 13.20
N ASP A 96 -11.83 0.70 13.40
CA ASP A 96 -10.95 0.24 14.48
C ASP A 96 -10.94 -1.31 14.56
N ALA A 97 -10.71 -1.97 13.42
CA ALA A 97 -10.73 -3.42 13.30
C ALA A 97 -9.66 -4.07 14.19
N SER A 98 -9.92 -5.28 14.67
CA SER A 98 -8.96 -6.02 15.50
C SER A 98 -7.72 -6.45 14.73
N PHE A 99 -7.86 -6.74 13.43
CA PHE A 99 -6.77 -7.07 12.51
C PHE A 99 -7.25 -6.97 11.05
N LEU A 100 -6.29 -6.95 10.11
CA LEU A 100 -6.54 -6.98 8.67
C LEU A 100 -5.88 -8.24 8.08
N GLU A 101 -6.66 -9.10 7.44
CA GLU A 101 -6.12 -10.20 6.65
C GLU A 101 -6.07 -9.84 5.16
N ILE A 102 -4.92 -10.07 4.53
CA ILE A 102 -4.74 -9.94 3.08
C ILE A 102 -4.43 -11.32 2.51
N TRP A 103 -5.37 -11.85 1.75
CA TRP A 103 -5.26 -13.13 1.08
C TRP A 103 -4.79 -12.92 -0.37
N THR A 104 -3.62 -13.49 -0.70
CA THR A 104 -2.94 -13.30 -1.97
C THR A 104 -2.41 -14.63 -2.52
N ASP A 105 -1.57 -14.60 -3.54
CA ASP A 105 -0.98 -15.77 -4.20
C ASP A 105 0.43 -16.13 -3.69
N VAL A 106 0.90 -15.46 -2.64
CA VAL A 106 2.21 -15.72 -2.01
C VAL A 106 2.05 -16.06 -0.52
N ASP A 107 3.00 -16.83 0.03
CA ASP A 107 2.97 -17.30 1.42
C ASP A 107 3.25 -16.20 2.47
N GLY A 108 3.46 -14.97 2.04
CA GLY A 108 3.81 -13.83 2.87
C GLY A 108 5.07 -13.14 2.37
N PHE A 109 5.70 -12.34 3.23
CA PHE A 109 7.01 -11.77 2.96
C PHE A 109 8.08 -12.83 3.06
N MET A 110 8.95 -12.88 2.05
CA MET A 110 10.03 -13.86 1.98
C MET A 110 11.39 -13.20 2.27
N THR A 111 12.33 -13.98 2.77
CA THR A 111 13.70 -13.51 3.04
C THR A 111 14.44 -13.05 1.80
N ALA A 112 14.00 -13.47 0.61
CA ALA A 112 14.45 -12.99 -0.70
C ALA A 112 13.39 -13.33 -1.75
N ASP A 113 13.56 -12.86 -3.00
CA ASP A 113 12.71 -13.30 -4.12
C ASP A 113 12.94 -14.79 -4.39
N PRO A 114 11.93 -15.66 -4.19
CA PRO A 114 12.07 -17.11 -4.39
C PRO A 114 12.36 -17.50 -5.85
N LYS A 115 12.07 -16.62 -6.81
CA LYS A 115 12.44 -16.82 -8.21
C LYS A 115 13.94 -16.67 -8.47
N VAL A 116 14.65 -15.96 -7.60
CA VAL A 116 16.10 -15.74 -7.66
C VAL A 116 16.83 -16.64 -6.70
N ILE A 117 16.29 -16.79 -5.47
CA ILE A 117 16.90 -17.58 -4.39
C ILE A 117 15.91 -18.67 -3.95
N SER A 118 16.10 -19.88 -4.44
CA SER A 118 15.19 -21.01 -4.18
C SER A 118 15.12 -21.44 -2.72
N THR A 119 16.08 -21.06 -1.89
CA THR A 119 16.13 -21.34 -0.45
C THR A 119 15.45 -20.24 0.39
N ALA A 120 14.86 -19.24 -0.25
CA ALA A 120 14.09 -18.22 0.46
C ALA A 120 12.91 -18.85 1.21
N TYR A 121 12.63 -18.34 2.40
CA TYR A 121 11.54 -18.80 3.26
C TYR A 121 10.72 -17.62 3.78
N THR A 122 9.50 -17.89 4.24
CA THR A 122 8.58 -16.89 4.74
C THR A 122 9.05 -16.30 6.06
N ILE A 123 9.03 -14.99 6.17
CA ILE A 123 9.30 -14.24 7.40
C ILE A 123 8.02 -14.24 8.24
N ASN A 124 8.10 -14.76 9.47
CA ASN A 124 6.92 -14.88 10.33
C ASN A 124 6.39 -13.53 10.82
N GLU A 125 7.27 -12.61 11.21
CA GLU A 125 6.90 -11.31 11.77
C GLU A 125 7.76 -10.18 11.20
N LEU A 126 7.10 -9.06 10.89
CA LEU A 126 7.74 -7.79 10.47
C LEU A 126 7.12 -6.63 11.22
N SER A 127 7.90 -5.60 11.49
CA SER A 127 7.35 -4.30 11.83
C SER A 127 6.73 -3.63 10.59
N TYR A 128 5.87 -2.64 10.80
CA TYR A 128 5.31 -1.85 9.69
C TYR A 128 6.42 -1.18 8.86
N VAL A 129 7.48 -0.69 9.53
CA VAL A 129 8.62 -0.06 8.85
C VAL A 129 9.36 -1.06 7.98
N GLU A 130 9.71 -2.24 8.52
CA GLU A 130 10.39 -3.29 7.74
C GLU A 130 9.56 -3.75 6.54
N ALA A 131 8.25 -3.91 6.71
CA ALA A 131 7.36 -4.29 5.62
C ALA A 131 7.29 -3.19 4.54
N MET A 132 7.19 -1.91 4.94
CA MET A 132 7.22 -0.79 4.00
C MET A 132 8.53 -0.70 3.25
N GLU A 133 9.67 -0.87 3.93
CA GLU A 133 11.00 -0.85 3.30
C GLU A 133 11.14 -1.98 2.27
N LEU A 134 10.78 -3.21 2.63
CA LEU A 134 10.80 -4.34 1.69
C LEU A 134 9.93 -4.07 0.46
N CYS A 135 8.72 -3.51 0.64
CA CYS A 135 7.81 -3.18 -0.47
C CYS A 135 8.34 -2.03 -1.33
N ASN A 136 8.90 -0.99 -0.72
CA ASN A 136 9.47 0.15 -1.45
C ASN A 136 10.67 -0.27 -2.30
N PHE A 137 11.43 -1.25 -1.85
CA PHE A 137 12.62 -1.75 -2.55
C PHE A 137 12.38 -3.07 -3.31
N GLY A 138 11.13 -3.39 -3.67
CA GLY A 138 10.83 -4.38 -4.71
C GLY A 138 10.05 -5.61 -4.28
N ALA A 139 9.79 -5.85 -3.01
CA ALA A 139 8.92 -6.92 -2.57
C ALA A 139 7.47 -6.62 -2.99
N LYS A 140 6.92 -7.44 -3.90
CA LYS A 140 5.59 -7.24 -4.49
C LYS A 140 4.52 -8.01 -3.70
N VAL A 141 4.53 -7.89 -2.39
CA VAL A 141 3.59 -8.60 -1.50
C VAL A 141 2.37 -7.74 -1.21
N VAL A 142 2.58 -6.50 -0.77
CA VAL A 142 1.53 -5.53 -0.46
C VAL A 142 1.89 -4.19 -1.08
N TYR A 143 0.89 -3.44 -1.50
CA TYR A 143 1.12 -2.06 -1.96
C TYR A 143 1.44 -1.16 -0.76
N PRO A 144 2.58 -0.43 -0.72
CA PRO A 144 3.02 0.33 0.45
C PRO A 144 1.96 1.25 1.09
N PRO A 145 1.15 2.02 0.33
CA PRO A 145 0.08 2.83 0.89
C PRO A 145 -0.97 2.06 1.69
N THR A 146 -1.13 0.74 1.45
CA THR A 146 -2.04 -0.13 2.22
C THR A 146 -1.64 -0.23 3.69
N ILE A 147 -0.35 -0.15 4.00
CA ILE A 147 0.16 -0.33 5.36
C ILE A 147 -0.15 0.90 6.24
N TYR A 148 -0.13 2.09 5.65
CA TYR A 148 -0.20 3.35 6.41
C TYR A 148 -1.48 3.50 7.26
N PRO A 149 -2.73 3.33 6.75
CA PRO A 149 -3.92 3.53 7.56
C PRO A 149 -3.99 2.65 8.81
N VAL A 150 -3.64 1.37 8.67
CA VAL A 150 -3.66 0.40 9.78
C VAL A 150 -2.47 0.55 10.71
N CYS A 151 -1.31 1.00 10.21
CA CYS A 151 -0.14 1.34 11.03
C CYS A 151 -0.45 2.46 12.04
N VAL A 152 -1.11 3.53 11.60
CA VAL A 152 -1.50 4.65 12.48
C VAL A 152 -2.44 4.20 13.60
N LYS A 153 -3.23 3.15 13.36
CA LYS A 153 -4.18 2.58 14.31
C LYS A 153 -3.62 1.38 15.10
N ASN A 154 -2.38 0.99 14.86
CA ASN A 154 -1.77 -0.23 15.41
C ASN A 154 -2.58 -1.50 15.13
N ILE A 155 -3.25 -1.58 13.99
CA ILE A 155 -4.02 -2.75 13.57
C ILE A 155 -3.08 -3.74 12.89
N PRO A 156 -2.88 -4.96 13.42
CA PRO A 156 -2.02 -5.95 12.81
C PRO A 156 -2.50 -6.36 11.41
N ILE A 157 -1.55 -6.61 10.50
CA ILE A 157 -1.83 -7.17 9.17
C ILE A 157 -1.33 -8.61 9.14
N LEU A 158 -2.14 -9.52 8.66
CA LEU A 158 -1.77 -10.90 8.40
C LEU A 158 -1.83 -11.17 6.90
N ILE A 159 -0.69 -11.50 6.30
CA ILE A 159 -0.59 -11.89 4.89
C ILE A 159 -0.71 -13.40 4.79
N LYS A 160 -1.65 -13.88 3.99
CA LYS A 160 -1.96 -15.31 3.82
C LYS A 160 -2.00 -15.68 2.35
N ASN A 161 -1.66 -16.93 2.06
CA ASN A 161 -1.77 -17.50 0.73
C ASN A 161 -3.11 -18.22 0.54
N THR A 162 -3.89 -17.77 -0.45
CA THR A 162 -5.17 -18.41 -0.82
C THR A 162 -5.00 -19.87 -1.24
N PHE A 163 -3.87 -20.22 -1.86
CA PHE A 163 -3.57 -21.58 -2.31
C PHE A 163 -2.90 -22.44 -1.23
N ASN A 164 -2.47 -21.82 -0.09
CA ASN A 164 -1.90 -22.50 1.07
C ASN A 164 -2.50 -21.94 2.37
N PRO A 165 -3.80 -22.12 2.61
CA PRO A 165 -4.51 -21.49 3.73
C PRO A 165 -4.03 -21.99 5.11
N SER A 166 -3.40 -23.18 5.19
CA SER A 166 -2.79 -23.71 6.41
C SER A 166 -1.42 -23.10 6.72
N GLY A 167 -0.79 -22.42 5.77
CA GLY A 167 0.48 -21.72 5.95
C GLY A 167 0.34 -20.61 7.01
N LYS A 168 1.40 -20.37 7.79
CA LYS A 168 1.39 -19.36 8.86
C LYS A 168 1.24 -17.93 8.33
N GLY A 169 1.81 -17.66 7.15
CA GLY A 169 1.85 -16.31 6.59
C GLY A 169 2.87 -15.40 7.29
N THR A 170 2.73 -14.10 7.06
CA THR A 170 3.52 -13.05 7.74
C THR A 170 2.61 -12.14 8.53
N VAL A 171 2.92 -11.91 9.80
CA VAL A 171 2.25 -10.91 10.65
C VAL A 171 3.04 -9.62 10.62
N ILE A 172 2.37 -8.49 10.36
CA ILE A 172 2.96 -7.15 10.42
C ILE A 172 2.30 -6.41 11.59
N LYS A 173 3.09 -5.95 12.55
CA LYS A 173 2.62 -5.30 13.79
C LYS A 173 3.69 -4.36 14.35
N SER A 174 3.33 -3.50 15.31
CA SER A 174 4.28 -2.58 15.97
C SER A 174 5.27 -3.33 16.87
N ASP A 175 4.75 -4.22 17.73
CA ASP A 175 5.53 -4.91 18.74
C ASP A 175 6.00 -6.27 18.21
N ILE A 176 7.16 -6.30 17.61
CA ILE A 176 7.84 -7.53 17.21
C ILE A 176 8.89 -7.91 18.25
N ALA A 177 9.06 -9.23 18.47
CA ALA A 177 10.17 -9.71 19.27
C ALA A 177 11.49 -9.28 18.63
N GLU A 178 12.46 -8.84 19.43
CA GLU A 178 13.82 -8.55 18.95
C GLU A 178 14.37 -9.81 18.26
N ASP A 179 14.46 -9.75 16.94
CA ASP A 179 15.10 -10.82 16.17
C ASP A 179 16.61 -10.60 16.29
N GLN A 180 17.30 -11.63 16.78
CA GLN A 180 18.76 -11.61 16.87
C GLN A 180 19.46 -11.60 15.49
N LYS A 181 18.70 -11.81 14.40
CA LYS A 181 19.25 -11.79 13.05
C LYS A 181 19.42 -10.35 12.57
N PRO A 182 20.62 -9.93 12.20
CA PRO A 182 20.87 -8.56 11.72
C PRO A 182 20.22 -8.26 10.37
N ILE A 183 19.86 -9.31 9.60
CA ILE A 183 19.20 -9.20 8.29
C ILE A 183 18.00 -10.13 8.29
N LYS A 184 16.79 -9.60 8.11
CA LYS A 184 15.54 -10.35 8.00
C LYS A 184 15.20 -10.72 6.56
N GLY A 185 15.47 -9.82 5.62
CA GLY A 185 15.15 -10.02 4.23
C GLY A 185 15.94 -9.10 3.31
N ILE A 186 15.97 -9.47 2.03
CA ILE A 186 16.63 -8.70 0.96
C ILE A 186 15.62 -8.56 -0.17
N SER A 187 15.36 -7.34 -0.58
CA SER A 187 14.56 -7.02 -1.77
C SER A 187 15.42 -6.34 -2.84
N SER A 188 14.96 -6.38 -4.07
CA SER A 188 15.67 -5.76 -5.20
C SER A 188 14.70 -5.14 -6.19
N ILE A 189 15.11 -4.02 -6.78
CA ILE A 189 14.39 -3.36 -7.87
C ILE A 189 15.23 -3.46 -9.12
N ASN A 190 14.60 -3.94 -10.20
CA ASN A 190 15.21 -3.98 -11.51
C ASN A 190 14.83 -2.73 -12.33
N GLY A 191 15.67 -2.38 -13.32
CA GLY A 191 15.39 -1.28 -14.23
C GLY A 191 15.54 0.11 -13.61
N THR A 192 16.40 0.25 -12.61
CA THR A 192 16.72 1.54 -11.97
C THR A 192 17.87 2.21 -12.69
N THR A 193 17.90 3.55 -12.65
CA THR A 193 18.98 4.37 -13.19
C THR A 193 19.55 5.24 -12.08
N LEU A 194 20.86 5.19 -11.89
CA LEU A 194 21.58 6.10 -11.00
C LEU A 194 21.94 7.37 -11.78
N ILE A 195 21.49 8.53 -11.28
CA ILE A 195 21.83 9.83 -11.84
C ILE A 195 22.74 10.54 -10.84
N THR A 196 24.00 10.77 -11.17
CA THR A 196 24.93 11.52 -10.34
C THR A 196 25.16 12.89 -10.95
N VAL A 197 24.87 13.94 -10.20
CA VAL A 197 25.17 15.32 -10.55
C VAL A 197 26.31 15.79 -9.66
N SER A 198 27.43 16.15 -10.27
CA SER A 198 28.63 16.61 -9.52
C SER A 198 29.22 17.85 -10.17
N GLY A 199 29.81 18.72 -9.36
CA GLY A 199 30.50 19.91 -9.83
C GLY A 199 31.00 20.78 -8.69
N LEU A 200 32.25 21.27 -8.81
CA LEU A 200 32.85 22.15 -7.82
C LEU A 200 32.07 23.45 -7.62
N SER A 201 31.31 23.88 -8.65
CA SER A 201 30.45 25.05 -8.60
C SER A 201 29.14 24.85 -7.82
N MET A 202 28.87 23.65 -7.30
CA MET A 202 27.69 23.36 -6.50
C MET A 202 27.88 23.75 -5.02
N VAL A 203 29.12 23.83 -4.55
CA VAL A 203 29.43 24.13 -3.16
C VAL A 203 28.99 25.54 -2.81
N GLY A 204 28.19 25.69 -1.73
CA GLY A 204 27.68 26.97 -1.27
C GLY A 204 26.58 27.60 -2.14
N VAL A 205 26.11 26.91 -3.20
CA VAL A 205 25.04 27.42 -4.06
C VAL A 205 23.67 26.98 -3.56
N ILE A 206 22.85 27.93 -3.15
CA ILE A 206 21.50 27.69 -2.65
C ILE A 206 20.59 27.14 -3.77
N GLY A 207 19.87 26.07 -3.48
CA GLY A 207 18.79 25.57 -4.35
C GLY A 207 19.21 24.64 -5.47
N VAL A 208 20.43 24.10 -5.50
CA VAL A 208 20.88 23.12 -6.49
C VAL A 208 19.96 21.89 -6.50
N ASN A 209 19.71 21.29 -5.34
CA ASN A 209 18.83 20.12 -5.22
C ASN A 209 17.40 20.42 -5.70
N ARG A 210 16.87 21.62 -5.39
CA ARG A 210 15.56 22.04 -5.92
C ARG A 210 15.53 22.00 -7.45
N ARG A 211 16.58 22.48 -8.11
CA ARG A 211 16.65 22.48 -9.61
C ARG A 211 16.68 21.07 -10.15
N ILE A 212 17.48 20.18 -9.54
CA ILE A 212 17.59 18.77 -9.94
C ILE A 212 16.22 18.08 -9.78
N PHE A 213 15.63 18.13 -8.60
CA PHE A 213 14.35 17.47 -8.35
C PHE A 213 13.20 18.08 -9.14
N SER A 214 13.19 19.40 -9.37
CA SER A 214 12.19 20.02 -10.22
C SER A 214 12.32 19.54 -11.68
N ALA A 215 13.53 19.39 -12.19
CA ALA A 215 13.73 18.87 -13.54
C ALA A 215 13.24 17.42 -13.67
N LEU A 216 13.52 16.56 -12.69
CA LEU A 216 13.03 15.19 -12.66
C LEU A 216 11.52 15.12 -12.57
N ALA A 217 10.93 15.88 -11.64
CA ALA A 217 9.48 15.92 -11.42
C ALA A 217 8.72 16.43 -12.66
N ASN A 218 9.21 17.49 -13.32
CA ASN A 218 8.60 18.05 -14.53
C ASN A 218 8.62 17.07 -15.72
N ASN A 219 9.53 16.09 -15.70
CA ASN A 219 9.58 15.01 -16.67
C ASN A 219 8.92 13.71 -16.20
N GLY A 220 8.16 13.75 -15.10
CA GLY A 220 7.43 12.57 -14.59
C GLY A 220 8.33 11.49 -13.99
N ILE A 221 9.59 11.81 -13.67
CA ILE A 221 10.55 10.87 -13.11
C ILE A 221 10.42 10.86 -11.59
N SER A 222 10.10 9.68 -11.04
CA SER A 222 10.02 9.46 -9.59
C SER A 222 11.39 9.09 -9.03
N VAL A 223 11.80 9.77 -7.97
CA VAL A 223 13.03 9.50 -7.23
C VAL A 223 12.66 8.73 -5.95
N PHE A 224 13.32 7.61 -5.69
CA PHE A 224 13.06 6.77 -4.52
C PHE A 224 14.26 6.65 -3.56
N LEU A 225 15.46 7.04 -4.01
CA LEU A 225 16.66 7.09 -3.17
C LEU A 225 17.47 8.33 -3.51
N VAL A 226 17.96 9.02 -2.51
CA VAL A 226 18.85 10.18 -2.65
C VAL A 226 20.03 10.03 -1.70
N SER A 227 21.23 10.21 -2.22
CA SER A 227 22.45 10.29 -1.42
C SER A 227 23.20 11.55 -1.80
N GLN A 228 23.69 12.29 -0.81
CA GLN A 228 24.49 13.48 -1.02
C GLN A 228 25.85 13.33 -0.31
N ALA A 229 26.92 13.68 -1.01
CA ALA A 229 28.24 13.69 -0.40
C ALA A 229 28.34 14.80 0.66
N SER A 230 29.10 14.56 1.72
CA SER A 230 29.33 15.52 2.82
C SER A 230 29.98 16.83 2.36
N SER A 231 30.64 16.84 1.21
CA SER A 231 31.32 18.01 0.61
C SER A 231 30.40 18.90 -0.23
N GLU A 232 29.08 18.62 -0.32
CA GLU A 232 28.11 19.35 -1.13
C GLU A 232 28.40 19.40 -2.66
N ASN A 233 29.46 18.73 -3.12
CA ASN A 233 29.87 18.77 -4.51
C ASN A 233 29.28 17.64 -5.39
N SER A 234 28.47 16.77 -4.80
CA SER A 234 27.81 15.67 -5.52
C SER A 234 26.50 15.26 -4.88
N THR A 235 25.50 14.99 -5.70
CA THR A 235 24.20 14.40 -5.29
C THR A 235 23.89 13.25 -6.25
N SER A 236 23.53 12.09 -5.72
CA SER A 236 23.19 10.88 -6.49
C SER A 236 21.85 10.34 -6.08
#